data_a6270a66ad7eac72f948f912939c2809
#
_entry.id   a6270a66ad7eac72f948f912939c2809
#
_cell.length_a   1.000
_cell.length_b   1.000
_cell.length_c   1.000
_cell.angle_alpha   90.00
_cell.angle_beta   90.00
_cell.angle_gamma   90.00
#
_symmetry.space_group_name_H-M   'P 1'
#
loop_
_entity.id
_entity.type
_entity.pdbx_description
1 polymer ?
#
loop_
_entity_poly.entity_id
_entity_poly.type
_entity_poly.pdbx_seq_one_letter_code
_entity_poly.pdbx_strand_id
1 'polypeptide(L)'
;MNIVIVGGGTAGWLSALSLSKNHKITIIDSSIPTVGVGESTTDRLVEWLLRQGIDLQEYIKEVNGAIKLATYHVNFSKKEYCHPFNIRDDQEFLDVSTWAYTNNQPVAPLSNFYNLVVNKQVPNSLEGVAIHWQAGLVPQYLEKLLKNKITIIKQQVSNVKRNGNNIKSVVLDNGQEITADYFVDCTGFHKVLVGNDDFESWNDKGVVDSAVVWNEPFKEFCPYTILEAKEYGWCWTIHTKDRAGRGYVFDSSYINPDQARQEIGVPDARTIKFDVGVQKNIMKGNIVAIGLSAHFVEPMEATNIEFTITELDLLDKVFASSMTVDEFNAELYKSAHEIRTFLKLHYIDNPNSNTEFWTNQKNAKWFDKTYQKLIVENDFDYIKQNNWQWYDVFSWLCIVQGLDIKPKHSIDDPALLAKYQLMSI
;
A
#
# COMPACT_ATOMS: atom_id res chain seq x y z
N MET A 1 26.54 -0.08 12.82
CA MET A 1 26.98 -0.18 11.41
C MET A 1 26.88 1.19 10.76
N ASN A 2 27.62 1.41 9.66
CA ASN A 2 27.43 2.56 8.77
C ASN A 2 26.51 2.15 7.62
N ILE A 3 25.41 2.84 7.45
CA ILE A 3 24.43 2.54 6.40
C ILE A 3 24.26 3.77 5.50
N VAL A 4 24.32 3.56 4.21
CA VAL A 4 24.04 4.57 3.19
C VAL A 4 22.67 4.31 2.58
N ILE A 5 21.78 5.28 2.67
CA ILE A 5 20.45 5.26 2.05
C ILE A 5 20.52 6.13 0.80
N VAL A 6 20.16 5.58 -0.36
CA VAL A 6 20.10 6.32 -1.64
C VAL A 6 18.64 6.53 -2.03
N GLY A 7 18.25 7.80 -2.09
CA GLY A 7 16.88 8.24 -2.40
C GLY A 7 16.26 9.04 -1.26
N GLY A 8 15.84 10.27 -1.54
CA GLY A 8 15.26 11.23 -0.59
C GLY A 8 13.73 11.28 -0.62
N GLY A 9 13.06 10.23 -1.12
CA GLY A 9 11.61 10.09 -1.07
C GLY A 9 11.09 9.60 0.28
N THR A 10 9.77 9.36 0.39
CA THR A 10 9.11 8.86 1.60
C THR A 10 9.81 7.62 2.17
N ALA A 11 10.08 6.60 1.33
CA ALA A 11 10.75 5.36 1.78
C ALA A 11 12.15 5.63 2.34
N GLY A 12 12.94 6.50 1.71
CA GLY A 12 14.29 6.84 2.19
C GLY A 12 14.28 7.53 3.55
N TRP A 13 13.36 8.47 3.76
CA TRP A 13 13.27 9.17 5.03
C TRP A 13 12.64 8.32 6.14
N LEU A 14 11.68 7.43 5.83
CA LEU A 14 11.20 6.43 6.81
C LEU A 14 12.32 5.44 7.18
N SER A 15 13.15 5.03 6.21
CA SER A 15 14.33 4.21 6.47
C SER A 15 15.33 4.93 7.37
N ALA A 16 15.59 6.22 7.11
CA ALA A 16 16.46 7.02 7.96
C ALA A 16 15.91 7.17 9.38
N LEU A 17 14.60 7.36 9.54
CA LEU A 17 13.93 7.45 10.84
C LEU A 17 14.11 6.15 11.66
N SER A 18 13.82 4.99 11.07
CA SER A 18 13.94 3.69 11.73
C SER A 18 15.39 3.37 12.08
N LEU A 19 16.24 3.34 11.06
CA LEU A 19 17.61 2.82 11.20
C LEU A 19 18.54 3.73 12.01
N SER A 20 18.26 5.05 12.09
CA SER A 20 19.10 5.99 12.85
C SER A 20 19.09 5.77 14.37
N LYS A 21 18.17 4.96 14.89
CA LYS A 21 18.13 4.60 16.32
C LYS A 21 19.35 3.76 16.74
N ASN A 22 19.81 2.89 15.85
CA ASN A 22 20.83 1.89 16.16
C ASN A 22 22.07 1.98 15.26
N HIS A 23 22.02 2.80 14.20
CA HIS A 23 23.04 2.83 13.16
C HIS A 23 23.44 4.25 12.78
N LYS A 24 24.66 4.40 12.24
CA LYS A 24 25.12 5.66 11.69
C LYS A 24 24.63 5.77 10.24
N ILE A 25 23.76 6.74 9.98
CA ILE A 25 23.08 6.89 8.70
C ILE A 25 23.67 8.04 7.89
N THR A 26 23.88 7.78 6.60
CA THR A 26 24.08 8.79 5.56
C THR A 26 22.96 8.64 4.53
N ILE A 27 22.13 9.66 4.36
CA ILE A 27 21.13 9.70 3.28
C ILE A 27 21.67 10.54 2.11
N ILE A 28 21.60 9.97 0.91
CA ILE A 28 21.94 10.66 -0.35
C ILE A 28 20.60 11.01 -1.02
N ASP A 29 20.29 12.30 -1.03
CA ASP A 29 19.04 12.85 -1.55
C ASP A 29 19.33 13.76 -2.74
N SER A 30 18.94 13.32 -3.94
CA SER A 30 19.11 14.08 -5.17
C SER A 30 18.19 15.29 -5.28
N SER A 31 17.32 15.52 -4.31
CA SER A 31 16.30 16.59 -4.33
C SER A 31 15.36 16.54 -5.55
N ILE A 32 15.29 15.41 -6.24
CA ILE A 32 14.30 15.18 -7.29
C ILE A 32 12.93 15.14 -6.64
N PRO A 33 11.95 15.94 -7.11
CA PRO A 33 10.62 15.94 -6.54
C PRO A 33 10.01 14.53 -6.55
N THR A 34 9.41 14.15 -5.43
CA THR A 34 8.67 12.89 -5.34
C THR A 34 7.45 12.91 -6.27
N VAL A 35 7.02 11.74 -6.70
CA VAL A 35 5.86 11.59 -7.59
C VAL A 35 4.55 12.02 -6.93
N GLY A 36 4.56 12.31 -5.63
CA GLY A 36 3.43 12.51 -4.74
C GLY A 36 2.23 13.28 -5.28
N VAL A 37 1.08 12.65 -5.21
CA VAL A 37 -0.24 13.20 -5.61
C VAL A 37 -1.28 13.10 -4.49
N GLY A 38 -0.82 13.09 -3.25
CA GLY A 38 -1.55 12.64 -2.08
C GLY A 38 -1.35 11.14 -1.94
N GLU A 39 -0.99 10.71 -0.74
CA GLU A 39 -0.83 9.30 -0.43
C GLU A 39 -1.88 8.91 0.61
N SER A 40 -2.43 7.74 0.43
CA SER A 40 -3.23 7.05 1.41
C SER A 40 -2.36 6.07 2.17
N THR A 41 -2.69 5.79 3.43
CA THR A 41 -1.97 4.84 4.27
C THR A 41 -2.93 3.83 4.89
N THR A 42 -2.39 2.92 5.69
CA THR A 42 -3.12 2.00 6.55
C THR A 42 -2.95 2.41 8.01
N ASP A 43 -3.74 1.85 8.90
CA ASP A 43 -3.68 2.06 10.35
C ASP A 43 -2.34 1.63 10.95
N ARG A 44 -1.72 0.56 10.43
CA ARG A 44 -0.40 0.09 10.85
C ARG A 44 0.68 1.16 10.78
N LEU A 45 0.60 2.10 9.81
CA LEU A 45 1.55 3.19 9.77
C LEU A 45 1.45 4.10 11.00
N VAL A 46 0.24 4.40 11.46
CA VAL A 46 0.03 5.25 12.64
C VAL A 46 0.67 4.61 13.88
N GLU A 47 0.45 3.32 14.09
CA GLU A 47 1.09 2.57 15.16
C GLU A 47 2.62 2.53 15.02
N TRP A 48 3.11 2.34 13.80
CA TRP A 48 4.55 2.34 13.53
C TRP A 48 5.17 3.70 13.83
N LEU A 49 4.56 4.82 13.42
CA LEU A 49 5.03 6.17 13.72
C LEU A 49 5.08 6.43 15.23
N LEU A 50 4.08 5.98 16.00
CA LEU A 50 4.10 6.05 17.47
C LEU A 50 5.28 5.28 18.06
N ARG A 51 5.55 4.05 17.58
CA ARG A 51 6.73 3.26 17.97
C ARG A 51 8.05 3.95 17.60
N GLN A 52 8.05 4.76 16.54
CA GLN A 52 9.19 5.59 16.16
C GLN A 52 9.36 6.83 17.07
N GLY A 53 8.40 7.12 17.94
CA GLY A 53 8.41 8.28 18.84
C GLY A 53 7.93 9.57 18.17
N ILE A 54 7.14 9.46 17.12
CA ILE A 54 6.54 10.61 16.41
C ILE A 54 5.31 11.09 17.17
N ASP A 55 5.22 12.40 17.41
CA ASP A 55 3.97 13.05 17.81
C ASP A 55 3.01 13.10 16.61
N LEU A 56 1.95 12.30 16.68
CA LEU A 56 1.01 12.15 15.57
C LEU A 56 0.23 13.44 15.29
N GLN A 57 -0.07 14.26 16.31
CA GLN A 57 -0.81 15.49 16.09
C GLN A 57 0.04 16.52 15.35
N GLU A 58 1.32 16.65 15.76
CA GLU A 58 2.29 17.46 15.04
C GLU A 58 2.49 16.92 13.63
N TYR A 59 2.70 15.61 13.48
CA TYR A 59 2.93 14.96 12.20
C TYR A 59 1.79 15.20 11.21
N ILE A 60 0.55 14.90 11.60
CA ILE A 60 -0.64 15.10 10.76
C ILE A 60 -0.73 16.58 10.30
N LYS A 61 -0.43 17.51 11.17
CA LYS A 61 -0.42 18.93 10.83
C LYS A 61 0.67 19.29 9.81
N GLU A 62 1.89 18.83 10.03
CA GLU A 62 3.06 19.15 9.18
C GLU A 62 2.99 18.50 7.80
N VAL A 63 2.37 17.32 7.68
CA VAL A 63 2.19 16.64 6.39
C VAL A 63 0.88 17.00 5.68
N ASN A 64 0.16 18.01 6.18
CA ASN A 64 -1.16 18.42 5.69
C ASN A 64 -2.16 17.26 5.64
N GLY A 65 -2.11 16.43 6.69
CA GLY A 65 -2.81 15.16 6.77
C GLY A 65 -4.28 15.30 7.14
N ALA A 66 -5.02 14.26 6.82
CA ALA A 66 -6.41 14.05 7.22
C ALA A 66 -6.63 12.60 7.65
N ILE A 67 -7.60 12.36 8.51
CA ILE A 67 -7.96 11.02 9.00
C ILE A 67 -8.58 10.20 7.86
N LYS A 68 -8.19 8.92 7.80
CA LYS A 68 -8.77 7.92 6.92
C LYS A 68 -9.30 6.75 7.76
N LEU A 69 -10.54 6.32 7.48
CA LEU A 69 -11.24 5.26 8.21
C LEU A 69 -11.62 4.07 7.34
N ALA A 70 -11.55 4.21 6.01
CA ALA A 70 -11.99 3.19 5.07
C ALA A 70 -11.41 3.38 3.66
N THR A 71 -11.62 2.38 2.81
CA THR A 71 -11.74 2.54 1.35
C THR A 71 -13.21 2.42 0.95
N TYR A 72 -13.67 3.26 0.03
CA TYR A 72 -15.05 3.30 -0.44
C TYR A 72 -15.08 3.05 -1.95
N HIS A 73 -15.78 2.01 -2.36
CA HIS A 73 -15.76 1.49 -3.73
C HIS A 73 -17.04 1.88 -4.48
N VAL A 74 -16.86 2.57 -5.59
CA VAL A 74 -17.91 3.08 -6.49
C VAL A 74 -17.79 2.38 -7.84
N ASN A 75 -18.88 1.89 -8.37
CA ASN A 75 -18.96 1.22 -9.69
C ASN A 75 -18.13 -0.09 -9.83
N PHE A 76 -17.55 -0.63 -8.78
CA PHE A 76 -16.90 -1.96 -8.79
C PHE A 76 -17.91 -3.10 -8.74
N SER A 77 -19.11 -2.83 -8.26
CA SER A 77 -20.21 -3.79 -8.14
C SER A 77 -21.54 -3.10 -8.42
N LYS A 78 -22.65 -3.86 -8.38
CA LYS A 78 -24.01 -3.32 -8.53
C LYS A 78 -24.37 -2.28 -7.47
N LYS A 79 -23.74 -2.33 -6.32
CA LYS A 79 -23.88 -1.39 -5.20
C LYS A 79 -22.53 -0.87 -4.81
N GLU A 80 -22.49 0.36 -4.34
CA GLU A 80 -21.33 0.90 -3.65
C GLU A 80 -21.12 0.16 -2.33
N TYR A 81 -19.88 -0.01 -1.93
CA TYR A 81 -19.53 -0.66 -0.68
C TYR A 81 -18.29 -0.03 -0.06
N CYS A 82 -18.09 -0.23 1.24
CA CYS A 82 -16.89 0.19 1.93
C CYS A 82 -16.16 -0.98 2.58
N HIS A 83 -14.86 -0.83 2.67
CA HIS A 83 -13.96 -1.63 3.46
C HIS A 83 -13.44 -0.73 4.59
N PRO A 84 -14.15 -0.66 5.74
CA PRO A 84 -13.72 0.16 6.86
C PRO A 84 -12.58 -0.52 7.61
N PHE A 85 -11.69 0.27 8.20
CA PHE A 85 -10.75 -0.25 9.18
C PHE A 85 -11.47 -0.76 10.41
N ASN A 86 -10.79 -1.54 11.23
CA ASN A 86 -11.36 -2.09 12.44
C ASN A 86 -10.28 -2.21 13.53
N ILE A 87 -10.68 -1.95 14.78
CA ILE A 87 -9.78 -2.05 15.93
C ILE A 87 -9.77 -3.50 16.48
N ARG A 88 -10.82 -4.26 16.21
CA ARG A 88 -10.97 -5.62 16.75
C ARG A 88 -10.44 -6.66 15.79
N ASP A 89 -9.58 -7.55 16.31
CA ASP A 89 -9.01 -8.70 15.60
C ASP A 89 -9.17 -10.01 16.39
N ASP A 90 -9.98 -9.98 17.49
CA ASP A 90 -10.20 -11.16 18.33
C ASP A 90 -11.04 -12.23 17.61
N GLN A 91 -10.88 -13.49 18.05
CA GLN A 91 -11.54 -14.64 17.42
C GLN A 91 -13.07 -14.52 17.41
N GLU A 92 -13.67 -13.92 18.43
CA GLU A 92 -15.12 -13.72 18.50
C GLU A 92 -15.59 -12.78 17.38
N PHE A 93 -14.88 -11.68 17.14
CA PHE A 93 -15.19 -10.75 16.06
C PHE A 93 -15.07 -11.41 14.68
N LEU A 94 -14.03 -12.22 14.46
CA LEU A 94 -13.84 -12.95 13.21
C LEU A 94 -14.92 -14.01 12.98
N ASP A 95 -15.37 -14.70 14.04
CA ASP A 95 -16.46 -15.68 13.97
C ASP A 95 -17.80 -15.02 13.65
N VAL A 96 -18.11 -13.88 14.29
CA VAL A 96 -19.32 -13.08 14.01
C VAL A 96 -19.29 -12.53 12.59
N SER A 97 -18.15 -12.05 12.11
CA SER A 97 -17.99 -11.56 10.74
C SER A 97 -18.22 -12.66 9.71
N THR A 98 -17.67 -13.85 9.96
CA THR A 98 -17.88 -15.04 9.12
C THR A 98 -19.35 -15.47 9.11
N TRP A 99 -19.98 -15.48 10.29
CA TRP A 99 -21.41 -15.78 10.43
C TRP A 99 -22.27 -14.76 9.66
N ALA A 100 -21.96 -13.46 9.79
CA ALA A 100 -22.69 -12.42 9.09
C ALA A 100 -22.64 -12.63 7.57
N TYR A 101 -21.46 -12.85 7.02
CA TYR A 101 -21.31 -13.12 5.59
C TYR A 101 -22.06 -14.36 5.14
N THR A 102 -21.89 -15.50 5.83
CA THR A 102 -22.52 -16.78 5.46
C THR A 102 -24.04 -16.76 5.58
N ASN A 103 -24.60 -15.86 6.39
CA ASN A 103 -26.04 -15.65 6.54
C ASN A 103 -26.57 -14.43 5.76
N ASN A 104 -25.79 -13.90 4.81
CA ASN A 104 -26.14 -12.73 3.99
C ASN A 104 -26.47 -11.47 4.81
N GLN A 105 -25.88 -11.34 6.01
CA GLN A 105 -25.96 -10.13 6.81
C GLN A 105 -24.80 -9.20 6.47
N PRO A 106 -24.98 -7.87 6.55
CA PRO A 106 -23.91 -6.92 6.28
C PRO A 106 -22.69 -7.12 7.21
N VAL A 107 -21.49 -7.21 6.64
CA VAL A 107 -20.23 -7.37 7.39
C VAL A 107 -19.63 -6.01 7.79
N ALA A 108 -19.58 -5.05 6.88
CA ALA A 108 -18.97 -3.74 7.14
C ALA A 108 -19.52 -3.02 8.39
N PRO A 109 -20.82 -3.09 8.73
CA PRO A 109 -21.36 -2.47 9.96
C PRO A 109 -20.78 -3.01 11.27
N LEU A 110 -20.09 -4.15 11.26
CA LEU A 110 -19.40 -4.66 12.45
C LEU A 110 -18.17 -3.84 12.83
N SER A 111 -17.63 -3.04 11.89
CA SER A 111 -16.49 -2.15 12.18
C SER A 111 -16.87 -1.01 13.11
N ASN A 112 -15.97 -0.71 14.05
CA ASN A 112 -16.06 0.45 14.92
C ASN A 112 -16.16 1.79 14.16
N PHE A 113 -15.67 1.83 12.90
CA PHE A 113 -15.64 3.05 12.09
C PHE A 113 -16.80 3.17 11.10
N TYR A 114 -17.58 2.13 10.88
CA TYR A 114 -18.63 2.12 9.85
C TYR A 114 -19.59 3.31 9.96
N ASN A 115 -20.12 3.58 11.14
CA ASN A 115 -21.04 4.70 11.35
C ASN A 115 -20.38 6.06 11.12
N LEU A 116 -19.10 6.22 11.44
CA LEU A 116 -18.34 7.44 11.15
C LEU A 116 -18.13 7.61 9.64
N VAL A 117 -17.83 6.52 8.93
CA VAL A 117 -17.68 6.52 7.46
C VAL A 117 -18.98 6.96 6.79
N VAL A 118 -20.12 6.35 7.16
CA VAL A 118 -21.43 6.67 6.57
C VAL A 118 -21.84 8.12 6.85
N ASN A 119 -21.55 8.64 8.03
CA ASN A 119 -21.88 10.02 8.42
C ASN A 119 -20.76 11.04 8.08
N LYS A 120 -19.67 10.61 7.41
CA LYS A 120 -18.51 11.45 7.03
C LYS A 120 -17.90 12.17 8.23
N GLN A 121 -17.81 11.49 9.36
CA GLN A 121 -17.28 12.00 10.62
C GLN A 121 -15.91 11.37 10.91
N VAL A 122 -15.13 12.01 11.77
CA VAL A 122 -13.85 11.53 12.27
C VAL A 122 -13.94 11.20 13.76
N PRO A 123 -13.21 10.21 14.26
CA PRO A 123 -13.20 9.88 15.69
C PRO A 123 -12.42 10.93 16.49
N ASN A 124 -12.67 10.94 17.80
CA ASN A 124 -11.89 11.76 18.74
C ASN A 124 -10.53 11.12 19.11
N SER A 125 -10.40 9.80 18.90
CA SER A 125 -9.17 9.05 19.11
C SER A 125 -8.46 8.80 17.79
N LEU A 126 -7.12 8.68 17.84
CA LEU A 126 -6.29 8.26 16.71
C LEU A 126 -6.01 6.75 16.70
N GLU A 127 -6.62 5.98 17.60
CA GLU A 127 -6.48 4.52 17.65
C GLU A 127 -7.15 3.87 16.44
N GLY A 128 -6.43 3.00 15.75
CA GLY A 128 -6.92 2.24 14.59
C GLY A 128 -7.21 3.07 13.33
N VAL A 129 -6.87 4.36 13.33
CA VAL A 129 -7.06 5.19 12.13
C VAL A 129 -5.86 5.12 11.20
N ALA A 130 -6.10 5.33 9.91
CA ALA A 130 -5.06 5.65 8.94
C ALA A 130 -5.05 7.16 8.63
N ILE A 131 -4.11 7.57 7.77
CA ILE A 131 -3.91 8.96 7.41
C ILE A 131 -3.84 9.11 5.89
N HIS A 132 -4.49 10.12 5.36
CA HIS A 132 -4.14 10.72 4.09
C HIS A 132 -3.11 11.81 4.32
N TRP A 133 -2.13 11.99 3.45
CA TRP A 133 -1.11 13.04 3.56
C TRP A 133 -0.67 13.61 2.21
N GLN A 134 0.08 14.68 2.26
CA GLN A 134 0.79 15.17 1.08
C GLN A 134 2.20 14.59 1.07
N ALA A 135 2.44 13.64 0.16
CA ALA A 135 3.69 12.88 0.05
C ALA A 135 4.96 13.75 0.07
N GLY A 136 4.94 14.88 -0.61
CA GLY A 136 6.08 15.78 -0.67
C GLY A 136 6.44 16.46 0.66
N LEU A 137 5.54 16.48 1.65
CA LEU A 137 5.78 17.09 2.96
C LEU A 137 6.42 16.11 3.96
N VAL A 138 6.27 14.80 3.76
CA VAL A 138 6.84 13.78 4.64
C VAL A 138 8.37 13.85 4.70
N PRO A 139 9.09 13.88 3.56
CA PRO A 139 10.54 14.08 3.57
C PRO A 139 10.97 15.37 4.27
N GLN A 140 10.26 16.47 4.07
CA GLN A 140 10.58 17.76 4.69
C GLN A 140 10.46 17.72 6.22
N TYR A 141 9.39 17.10 6.73
CA TYR A 141 9.19 16.92 8.16
C TYR A 141 10.29 16.04 8.78
N LEU A 142 10.59 14.89 8.16
CA LEU A 142 11.58 13.96 8.66
C LEU A 142 13.01 14.51 8.54
N GLU A 143 13.34 15.27 7.49
CA GLU A 143 14.61 15.98 7.39
C GLU A 143 14.78 16.97 8.56
N LYS A 144 13.76 17.78 8.85
CA LYS A 144 13.77 18.71 10.00
C LYS A 144 14.01 17.97 11.31
N LEU A 145 13.40 16.80 11.49
CA LEU A 145 13.53 15.97 12.71
C LEU A 145 14.92 15.32 12.84
N LEU A 146 15.50 14.88 11.72
CA LEU A 146 16.71 14.04 11.71
C LEU A 146 17.99 14.79 11.38
N LYS A 147 17.97 16.04 10.91
CA LYS A 147 19.13 16.80 10.41
C LYS A 147 20.34 16.86 11.36
N ASN A 148 20.12 16.75 12.67
CA ASN A 148 21.19 16.75 13.67
C ASN A 148 21.61 15.33 14.11
N LYS A 149 20.95 14.28 13.59
CA LYS A 149 21.18 12.88 13.98
C LYS A 149 21.85 12.06 12.89
N ILE A 150 21.73 12.46 11.64
CA ILE A 150 22.25 11.74 10.47
C ILE A 150 23.07 12.66 9.56
N THR A 151 23.84 12.08 8.65
CA THR A 151 24.50 12.84 7.57
C THR A 151 23.59 12.92 6.37
N ILE A 152 23.33 14.14 5.85
CA ILE A 152 22.51 14.38 4.68
C ILE A 152 23.39 14.91 3.56
N ILE A 153 23.37 14.25 2.41
CA ILE A 153 24.15 14.65 1.21
C ILE A 153 23.15 14.96 0.08
N LYS A 154 23.06 16.24 -0.30
CA LYS A 154 22.20 16.70 -1.40
C LYS A 154 22.95 16.59 -2.72
N GLN A 155 23.06 15.37 -3.24
CA GLN A 155 23.77 15.01 -4.46
C GLN A 155 23.07 13.82 -5.15
N GLN A 156 23.39 13.57 -6.39
CA GLN A 156 22.94 12.40 -7.13
C GLN A 156 24.04 11.34 -7.18
N VAL A 157 23.67 10.05 -7.13
CA VAL A 157 24.58 8.94 -7.41
C VAL A 157 24.78 8.84 -8.92
N SER A 158 26.02 9.00 -9.39
CA SER A 158 26.41 8.90 -10.80
C SER A 158 26.92 7.52 -11.19
N ASN A 159 27.49 6.77 -10.22
CA ASN A 159 28.01 5.42 -10.48
C ASN A 159 28.00 4.56 -9.21
N VAL A 160 27.95 3.23 -9.40
CA VAL A 160 27.98 2.23 -8.33
C VAL A 160 29.14 1.26 -8.59
N LYS A 161 30.14 1.27 -7.72
CA LYS A 161 31.28 0.34 -7.78
C LYS A 161 30.93 -0.94 -7.04
N ARG A 162 31.01 -2.08 -7.73
CA ARG A 162 30.61 -3.39 -7.19
C ARG A 162 31.80 -4.35 -7.04
N ASN A 163 31.59 -5.34 -6.15
CA ASN A 163 32.43 -6.53 -6.05
C ASN A 163 31.47 -7.74 -5.87
N GLY A 164 31.16 -8.41 -6.98
CA GLY A 164 30.13 -9.44 -7.01
C GLY A 164 28.76 -8.86 -6.61
N ASN A 165 28.10 -9.52 -5.66
CA ASN A 165 26.79 -9.09 -5.15
C ASN A 165 26.86 -7.91 -4.16
N ASN A 166 28.07 -7.45 -3.82
CA ASN A 166 28.24 -6.35 -2.86
C ASN A 166 28.55 -5.03 -3.59
N ILE A 167 28.07 -3.92 -3.01
CA ILE A 167 28.52 -2.59 -3.36
C ILE A 167 29.76 -2.29 -2.54
N LYS A 168 30.86 -1.89 -3.24
CA LYS A 168 32.08 -1.38 -2.61
C LYS A 168 31.88 0.08 -2.19
N SER A 169 31.31 0.88 -3.09
CA SER A 169 31.03 2.30 -2.89
C SER A 169 30.04 2.83 -3.90
N VAL A 170 29.39 3.95 -3.58
CA VAL A 170 28.65 4.79 -4.54
C VAL A 170 29.47 6.04 -4.85
N VAL A 171 29.45 6.49 -6.10
CA VAL A 171 30.13 7.70 -6.57
C VAL A 171 29.09 8.76 -6.86
N LEU A 172 29.27 9.94 -6.28
CA LEU A 172 28.40 11.09 -6.47
C LEU A 172 28.76 11.90 -7.71
N ASP A 173 27.87 12.78 -8.17
CA ASP A 173 28.09 13.66 -9.34
C ASP A 173 29.33 14.53 -9.18
N ASN A 174 29.69 14.93 -7.97
CA ASN A 174 30.89 15.70 -7.67
C ASN A 174 32.18 14.85 -7.62
N GLY A 175 32.10 13.55 -7.91
CA GLY A 175 33.24 12.61 -7.89
C GLY A 175 33.52 12.03 -6.47
N GLN A 176 32.84 12.47 -5.43
CA GLN A 176 33.04 11.93 -4.09
C GLN A 176 32.59 10.47 -4.04
N GLU A 177 33.41 9.63 -3.41
CA GLU A 177 33.11 8.20 -3.20
C GLU A 177 32.67 7.95 -1.76
N ILE A 178 31.54 7.27 -1.58
CA ILE A 178 30.96 6.94 -0.27
C ILE A 178 30.97 5.44 -0.08
N THR A 179 31.51 4.97 1.05
CA THR A 179 31.53 3.57 1.46
C THR A 179 30.63 3.35 2.66
N ALA A 180 30.12 2.14 2.82
CA ALA A 180 29.27 1.73 3.95
C ALA A 180 29.36 0.23 4.20
N ASP A 181 28.85 -0.21 5.36
CA ASP A 181 28.63 -1.64 5.64
C ASP A 181 27.44 -2.16 4.83
N TYR A 182 26.37 -1.37 4.74
CA TYR A 182 25.14 -1.67 3.98
C TYR A 182 24.67 -0.46 3.15
N PHE A 183 24.01 -0.75 2.05
CA PHE A 183 23.42 0.23 1.14
C PHE A 183 21.93 -0.06 0.98
N VAL A 184 21.09 0.93 1.24
CA VAL A 184 19.62 0.84 1.11
C VAL A 184 19.18 1.59 -0.15
N ASP A 185 18.56 0.88 -1.07
CA ASP A 185 18.01 1.44 -2.32
C ASP A 185 16.59 1.93 -2.09
N CYS A 186 16.40 3.24 -1.96
CA CYS A 186 15.12 3.92 -1.90
C CYS A 186 14.88 4.79 -3.15
N THR A 187 15.48 4.42 -4.30
CA THR A 187 15.39 5.20 -5.53
C THR A 187 14.12 4.94 -6.35
N GLY A 188 13.17 4.23 -5.76
CA GLY A 188 11.89 3.95 -6.39
C GLY A 188 12.03 3.10 -7.66
N PHE A 189 11.24 3.38 -8.68
CA PHE A 189 11.29 2.64 -9.95
C PHE A 189 12.63 2.70 -10.69
N HIS A 190 13.55 3.61 -10.31
CA HIS A 190 14.89 3.67 -10.89
C HIS A 190 15.78 2.51 -10.48
N LYS A 191 15.57 1.91 -9.28
CA LYS A 191 16.29 0.72 -8.79
C LYS A 191 17.83 0.86 -8.96
N VAL A 192 18.38 2.02 -8.61
CA VAL A 192 19.77 2.41 -8.90
C VAL A 192 20.79 1.44 -8.32
N LEU A 193 20.53 0.91 -7.14
CA LEU A 193 21.45 0.01 -6.46
C LEU A 193 21.10 -1.47 -6.68
N VAL A 194 19.85 -1.86 -6.68
CA VAL A 194 19.45 -3.27 -6.82
C VAL A 194 19.37 -3.71 -8.28
N GLY A 195 19.01 -2.81 -9.20
CA GLY A 195 18.80 -3.14 -10.60
C GLY A 195 17.53 -3.96 -10.85
N ASN A 196 17.45 -4.56 -12.04
CA ASN A 196 16.27 -5.34 -12.46
C ASN A 196 16.54 -6.85 -12.61
N ASP A 197 17.76 -7.32 -12.35
CA ASP A 197 18.13 -8.72 -12.64
C ASP A 197 17.31 -9.74 -11.83
N ASP A 198 16.94 -9.39 -10.60
CA ASP A 198 16.12 -10.22 -9.71
C ASP A 198 14.65 -9.77 -9.68
N PHE A 199 14.25 -8.78 -10.48
CA PHE A 199 12.88 -8.26 -10.47
C PHE A 199 11.93 -9.15 -11.25
N GLU A 200 10.94 -9.71 -10.56
CA GLU A 200 9.82 -10.41 -11.17
C GLU A 200 8.76 -9.40 -11.60
N SER A 201 8.71 -9.12 -12.90
CA SER A 201 7.68 -8.25 -13.47
C SER A 201 6.34 -8.97 -13.57
N TRP A 202 5.26 -8.26 -13.27
CA TRP A 202 3.89 -8.74 -13.42
C TRP A 202 3.10 -8.01 -14.52
N ASN A 203 3.75 -7.13 -15.28
CA ASN A 203 3.12 -6.31 -16.32
C ASN A 203 2.51 -7.14 -17.47
N ASP A 204 3.02 -8.35 -17.71
CA ASP A 204 2.51 -9.28 -18.73
C ASP A 204 1.21 -10.01 -18.33
N LYS A 205 0.71 -9.77 -17.14
CA LYS A 205 -0.40 -10.53 -16.54
C LYS A 205 -1.70 -9.70 -16.37
N GLY A 206 -1.90 -8.71 -17.21
CA GLY A 206 -3.12 -7.88 -17.20
C GLY A 206 -3.23 -7.00 -15.96
N VAL A 207 -2.23 -6.17 -15.71
CA VAL A 207 -2.17 -5.25 -14.58
C VAL A 207 -2.11 -3.82 -15.10
N VAL A 208 -2.72 -2.90 -14.36
CA VAL A 208 -2.56 -1.48 -14.60
C VAL A 208 -1.10 -1.06 -14.40
N ASP A 209 -0.53 -0.30 -15.33
CA ASP A 209 0.87 0.09 -15.36
C ASP A 209 1.10 1.60 -15.47
N SER A 210 0.03 2.36 -15.59
CA SER A 210 0.07 3.79 -15.83
C SER A 210 -1.00 4.52 -15.05
N ALA A 211 -0.76 5.80 -14.74
CA ALA A 211 -1.76 6.68 -14.18
C ALA A 211 -1.66 8.09 -14.75
N VAL A 212 -2.78 8.80 -14.83
CA VAL A 212 -2.83 10.25 -14.97
C VAL A 212 -3.33 10.85 -13.65
N VAL A 213 -2.63 11.87 -13.14
CA VAL A 213 -2.78 12.34 -11.77
C VAL A 213 -2.94 13.86 -11.72
N TRP A 214 -3.80 14.34 -10.83
CA TRP A 214 -4.06 15.76 -10.63
C TRP A 214 -4.51 16.07 -9.20
N ASN A 215 -4.65 17.35 -8.90
CA ASN A 215 -5.23 17.82 -7.66
C ASN A 215 -6.41 18.72 -7.97
N GLU A 216 -7.41 18.71 -7.12
CA GLU A 216 -8.55 19.60 -7.22
C GLU A 216 -9.06 20.03 -5.83
N PRO A 217 -9.79 21.17 -5.75
CA PRO A 217 -10.55 21.50 -4.55
C PRO A 217 -11.64 20.45 -4.31
N PHE A 218 -11.95 20.15 -3.06
CA PHE A 218 -13.11 19.33 -2.73
C PHE A 218 -14.23 20.19 -2.12
N LYS A 219 -15.47 19.77 -2.35
CA LYS A 219 -16.67 20.43 -1.81
C LYS A 219 -17.04 19.90 -0.44
N GLU A 220 -16.80 18.62 -0.22
CA GLU A 220 -17.15 17.91 0.98
C GLU A 220 -16.02 16.97 1.37
N PHE A 221 -15.61 17.01 2.62
CA PHE A 221 -14.59 16.11 3.15
C PHE A 221 -15.16 14.72 3.35
N CYS A 222 -14.41 13.69 2.95
CA CYS A 222 -14.71 12.29 3.22
C CYS A 222 -13.52 11.66 3.96
N PRO A 223 -13.75 11.05 5.14
CA PRO A 223 -12.68 10.39 5.91
C PRO A 223 -12.36 8.99 5.36
N TYR A 224 -12.30 8.84 4.05
CA TYR A 224 -11.98 7.60 3.37
C TYR A 224 -11.42 7.87 1.98
N THR A 225 -10.65 6.91 1.45
CA THR A 225 -10.26 6.91 0.04
C THR A 225 -11.44 6.48 -0.81
N ILE A 226 -11.80 7.23 -1.84
CA ILE A 226 -12.80 6.80 -2.82
C ILE A 226 -12.06 6.12 -3.98
N LEU A 227 -12.50 4.92 -4.32
CA LEU A 227 -12.06 4.14 -5.48
C LEU A 227 -13.25 4.02 -6.44
N GLU A 228 -13.11 4.52 -7.66
CA GLU A 228 -14.19 4.53 -8.65
C GLU A 228 -13.75 3.79 -9.91
N ALA A 229 -14.42 2.67 -10.25
CA ALA A 229 -14.14 1.95 -11.47
C ALA A 229 -14.49 2.79 -12.71
N LYS A 230 -13.62 2.76 -13.72
CA LYS A 230 -13.70 3.46 -14.99
C LYS A 230 -13.66 2.45 -16.16
N GLU A 231 -13.75 2.92 -17.40
CA GLU A 231 -13.80 2.01 -18.56
C GLU A 231 -12.57 1.12 -18.69
N TYR A 232 -11.37 1.63 -18.37
CA TYR A 232 -10.10 0.91 -18.58
C TYR A 232 -9.22 0.87 -17.34
N GLY A 233 -9.82 0.95 -16.15
CA GLY A 233 -9.13 0.97 -14.86
C GLY A 233 -9.99 1.56 -13.76
N TRP A 234 -9.41 2.39 -12.89
CA TRP A 234 -10.11 3.00 -11.77
C TRP A 234 -9.46 4.30 -11.30
N CYS A 235 -10.26 5.19 -10.73
CA CYS A 235 -9.79 6.44 -10.14
C CYS A 235 -9.74 6.35 -8.63
N TRP A 236 -8.69 6.96 -8.02
CA TRP A 236 -8.73 7.28 -6.60
C TRP A 236 -9.07 8.74 -6.36
N THR A 237 -9.68 9.02 -5.19
CA THR A 237 -9.80 10.34 -4.60
C THR A 237 -9.36 10.28 -3.15
N ILE A 238 -8.37 11.08 -2.80
CA ILE A 238 -7.75 11.14 -1.47
C ILE A 238 -7.90 12.56 -0.95
N HIS A 239 -8.68 12.75 0.11
CA HIS A 239 -8.83 14.04 0.75
C HIS A 239 -7.71 14.30 1.75
N THR A 240 -6.89 15.31 1.50
CA THR A 240 -6.01 15.91 2.50
C THR A 240 -6.73 17.10 3.15
N LYS A 241 -6.06 17.86 4.00
CA LYS A 241 -6.69 18.97 4.73
C LYS A 241 -7.26 20.07 3.82
N ASP A 242 -6.63 20.33 2.67
CA ASP A 242 -6.92 21.49 1.82
C ASP A 242 -7.27 21.16 0.36
N ARG A 243 -7.08 19.92 -0.07
CA ARG A 243 -7.30 19.49 -1.46
C ARG A 243 -7.64 18.00 -1.56
N ALA A 244 -8.17 17.61 -2.69
CA ALA A 244 -8.26 16.20 -3.10
C ALA A 244 -7.14 15.89 -4.09
N GLY A 245 -6.32 14.88 -3.77
CA GLY A 245 -5.42 14.22 -4.71
C GLY A 245 -6.20 13.17 -5.49
N ARG A 246 -6.10 13.19 -6.82
CA ARG A 246 -6.80 12.24 -7.68
C ARG A 246 -5.86 11.60 -8.70
N GLY A 247 -6.21 10.40 -9.11
CA GLY A 247 -5.54 9.76 -10.23
C GLY A 247 -6.38 8.68 -10.85
N TYR A 248 -6.24 8.53 -12.15
CA TYR A 248 -6.83 7.46 -12.94
C TYR A 248 -5.74 6.46 -13.30
N VAL A 249 -5.82 5.28 -12.73
CA VAL A 249 -4.94 4.13 -13.00
C VAL A 249 -5.52 3.32 -14.14
N PHE A 250 -4.71 3.01 -15.14
CA PHE A 250 -5.15 2.26 -16.33
C PHE A 250 -4.04 1.34 -16.86
N ASP A 251 -4.46 0.36 -17.66
CA ASP A 251 -3.54 -0.49 -18.40
C ASP A 251 -3.21 0.16 -19.75
N SER A 252 -1.93 0.48 -19.97
CA SER A 252 -1.46 1.18 -21.17
C SER A 252 -1.57 0.35 -22.46
N SER A 253 -1.91 -0.94 -22.37
CA SER A 253 -2.18 -1.78 -23.54
C SER A 253 -3.57 -1.54 -24.14
N TYR A 254 -4.50 -0.95 -23.38
CA TYR A 254 -5.87 -0.63 -23.84
C TYR A 254 -6.05 0.82 -24.22
N ILE A 255 -5.53 1.75 -23.43
CA ILE A 255 -5.64 3.19 -23.69
C ILE A 255 -4.31 3.90 -23.46
N ASN A 256 -4.08 4.98 -24.19
CA ASN A 256 -2.93 5.84 -23.95
C ASN A 256 -3.25 6.97 -22.92
N PRO A 257 -2.25 7.70 -22.42
CA PRO A 257 -2.48 8.77 -21.44
C PRO A 257 -3.42 9.89 -21.92
N ASP A 258 -3.47 10.20 -23.23
CA ASP A 258 -4.34 11.26 -23.74
C ASP A 258 -5.81 10.80 -23.75
N GLN A 259 -6.07 9.54 -24.08
CA GLN A 259 -7.39 8.94 -23.96
C GLN A 259 -7.85 8.90 -22.50
N ALA A 260 -6.94 8.53 -21.56
CA ALA A 260 -7.23 8.56 -20.14
C ALA A 260 -7.59 9.98 -19.66
N ARG A 261 -6.84 11.02 -20.08
CA ARG A 261 -7.16 12.42 -19.79
C ARG A 261 -8.51 12.85 -20.35
N GLN A 262 -8.82 12.40 -21.55
CA GLN A 262 -10.11 12.68 -22.22
C GLN A 262 -11.28 12.06 -21.44
N GLU A 263 -11.15 10.81 -20.99
CA GLU A 263 -12.20 10.12 -20.22
C GLU A 263 -12.52 10.84 -18.91
N ILE A 264 -11.49 11.33 -18.20
CA ILE A 264 -11.67 12.05 -16.92
C ILE A 264 -11.92 13.56 -17.08
N GLY A 265 -11.77 14.12 -18.29
CA GLY A 265 -11.97 15.55 -18.56
C GLY A 265 -10.88 16.46 -17.99
N VAL A 266 -9.64 15.96 -17.78
CA VAL A 266 -8.52 16.73 -17.18
C VAL A 266 -7.31 16.70 -18.12
N PRO A 267 -7.24 17.62 -19.11
CA PRO A 267 -6.21 17.59 -20.16
C PRO A 267 -4.77 17.77 -19.64
N ASP A 268 -4.60 18.49 -18.53
CA ASP A 268 -3.28 18.80 -17.95
C ASP A 268 -2.83 17.79 -16.88
N ALA A 269 -3.57 16.68 -16.68
CA ALA A 269 -3.18 15.66 -15.72
C ALA A 269 -1.82 15.06 -16.07
N ARG A 270 -0.93 14.98 -15.06
CA ARG A 270 0.43 14.46 -15.23
C ARG A 270 0.43 12.94 -15.37
N THR A 271 1.16 12.42 -16.35
CA THR A 271 1.33 10.96 -16.52
C THR A 271 2.41 10.42 -15.61
N ILE A 272 2.13 9.26 -15.03
CA ILE A 272 3.07 8.43 -14.29
C ILE A 272 3.02 7.04 -14.92
N LYS A 273 4.18 6.47 -15.20
CA LYS A 273 4.33 5.07 -15.57
C LYS A 273 5.06 4.33 -14.46
N PHE A 274 4.67 3.11 -14.18
CA PHE A 274 5.24 2.32 -13.11
C PHE A 274 5.44 0.85 -13.51
N ASP A 275 6.46 0.24 -12.92
CA ASP A 275 6.72 -1.19 -13.05
C ASP A 275 6.00 -1.94 -11.92
N VAL A 276 5.21 -2.92 -12.28
CA VAL A 276 4.49 -3.79 -11.32
C VAL A 276 5.27 -5.08 -11.14
N GLY A 277 5.55 -5.43 -9.88
CA GLY A 277 6.33 -6.62 -9.57
C GLY A 277 7.02 -6.56 -8.22
N VAL A 278 7.93 -7.51 -8.00
CA VAL A 278 8.70 -7.64 -6.76
C VAL A 278 10.13 -8.12 -7.03
N GLN A 279 11.11 -7.63 -6.27
CA GLN A 279 12.45 -8.22 -6.21
C GLN A 279 12.37 -9.60 -5.55
N LYS A 280 12.85 -10.66 -6.21
CA LYS A 280 12.92 -12.01 -5.60
C LYS A 280 13.85 -12.05 -4.40
N ASN A 281 14.94 -11.27 -4.47
CA ASN A 281 15.87 -11.06 -3.38
C ASN A 281 15.88 -9.56 -3.04
N ILE A 282 15.03 -9.16 -2.09
CA ILE A 282 14.93 -7.76 -1.61
C ILE A 282 16.23 -7.36 -0.90
N MET A 283 16.88 -8.32 -0.23
CA MET A 283 18.23 -8.16 0.32
C MET A 283 19.19 -9.15 -0.33
N LYS A 284 20.32 -8.66 -0.86
CA LYS A 284 21.36 -9.47 -1.49
C LYS A 284 22.74 -8.88 -1.21
N GLY A 285 23.62 -9.68 -0.56
CA GLY A 285 24.91 -9.17 -0.10
C GLY A 285 24.73 -8.04 0.89
N ASN A 286 25.30 -6.87 0.61
CA ASN A 286 25.14 -5.67 1.46
C ASN A 286 24.15 -4.64 0.87
N ILE A 287 23.24 -5.06 0.00
CA ILE A 287 22.24 -4.21 -0.65
C ILE A 287 20.86 -4.62 -0.18
N VAL A 288 20.02 -3.65 0.17
CA VAL A 288 18.61 -3.84 0.52
C VAL A 288 17.77 -2.89 -0.31
N ALA A 289 16.76 -3.41 -1.01
CA ALA A 289 15.73 -2.58 -1.63
C ALA A 289 14.66 -2.23 -0.60
N ILE A 290 14.16 -0.98 -0.60
CA ILE A 290 13.06 -0.55 0.27
C ILE A 290 12.07 0.31 -0.53
N GLY A 291 10.77 0.02 -0.34
CA GLY A 291 9.69 0.73 -1.02
C GLY A 291 9.58 0.36 -2.51
N LEU A 292 9.35 1.34 -3.39
CA LEU A 292 9.10 1.07 -4.82
C LEU A 292 10.30 0.47 -5.57
N SER A 293 11.50 0.44 -4.99
CA SER A 293 12.64 -0.30 -5.53
C SER A 293 12.56 -1.80 -5.26
N ALA A 294 11.84 -2.20 -4.22
CA ALA A 294 11.63 -3.58 -3.83
C ALA A 294 10.36 -4.18 -4.45
N HIS A 295 9.27 -3.44 -4.39
CA HIS A 295 7.95 -3.96 -4.70
C HIS A 295 6.97 -2.86 -5.10
N PHE A 296 6.08 -3.18 -6.04
CA PHE A 296 4.89 -2.39 -6.32
C PHE A 296 3.83 -3.25 -7.00
N VAL A 297 2.58 -3.12 -6.58
CA VAL A 297 1.43 -3.69 -7.31
C VAL A 297 0.64 -2.58 -7.97
N GLU A 298 -0.07 -1.81 -7.19
CA GLU A 298 -0.89 -0.66 -7.61
C GLU A 298 -1.30 0.16 -6.37
N PRO A 299 -1.84 1.38 -6.54
CA PRO A 299 -2.17 2.24 -5.39
C PRO A 299 -3.42 1.78 -4.60
N MET A 300 -4.19 0.82 -5.09
CA MET A 300 -5.40 0.31 -4.43
C MET A 300 -5.07 -0.20 -3.02
N GLU A 301 -5.95 0.06 -2.06
CA GLU A 301 -5.81 -0.32 -0.64
C GLU A 301 -4.57 0.24 0.08
N ALA A 302 -3.78 1.10 -0.58
CA ALA A 302 -2.69 1.88 0.02
C ALA A 302 -1.54 1.07 0.67
N THR A 303 -1.23 -0.11 0.15
CA THR A 303 -0.29 -1.08 0.75
C THR A 303 1.18 -0.70 0.68
N ASN A 304 1.58 0.22 -0.21
CA ASN A 304 3.01 0.47 -0.48
C ASN A 304 3.78 1.01 0.74
N ILE A 305 3.16 1.93 1.51
CA ILE A 305 3.81 2.49 2.70
C ILE A 305 3.85 1.45 3.82
N GLU A 306 2.79 0.66 3.95
CA GLU A 306 2.76 -0.45 4.90
C GLU A 306 3.83 -1.50 4.57
N PHE A 307 4.02 -1.84 3.28
CA PHE A 307 5.10 -2.72 2.87
C PHE A 307 6.46 -2.14 3.26
N THR A 308 6.67 -0.83 3.02
CA THR A 308 7.91 -0.14 3.40
C THR A 308 8.21 -0.24 4.90
N ILE A 309 7.23 -0.02 5.78
CA ILE A 309 7.46 -0.14 7.23
C ILE A 309 7.65 -1.59 7.68
N THR A 310 7.01 -2.54 6.99
CA THR A 310 7.22 -3.98 7.23
C THR A 310 8.64 -4.41 6.82
N GLU A 311 9.13 -3.95 5.67
CA GLU A 311 10.52 -4.14 5.25
C GLU A 311 11.49 -3.66 6.33
N LEU A 312 11.24 -2.48 6.92
CA LEU A 312 12.10 -1.91 7.96
C LEU A 312 12.03 -2.70 9.27
N ASP A 313 10.84 -3.10 9.72
CA ASP A 313 10.67 -3.92 10.93
C ASP A 313 11.35 -5.29 10.79
N LEU A 314 11.30 -5.92 9.59
CA LEU A 314 12.00 -7.17 9.32
C LEU A 314 13.52 -6.98 9.15
N LEU A 315 13.96 -5.88 8.54
CA LEU A 315 15.37 -5.55 8.40
C LEU A 315 16.04 -5.35 9.77
N ASP A 316 15.34 -4.73 10.72
CA ASP A 316 15.81 -4.61 12.09
C ASP A 316 16.04 -6.00 12.74
N LYS A 317 15.18 -7.00 12.45
CA LYS A 317 15.37 -8.38 12.91
C LYS A 317 16.60 -9.04 12.27
N VAL A 318 16.86 -8.79 10.98
CA VAL A 318 18.06 -9.26 10.30
C VAL A 318 19.32 -8.66 10.95
N PHE A 319 19.34 -7.35 11.17
CA PHE A 319 20.48 -6.67 11.79
C PHE A 319 20.68 -7.06 13.25
N ALA A 320 19.63 -7.44 13.97
CA ALA A 320 19.69 -8.03 15.31
C ALA A 320 20.04 -9.54 15.31
N SER A 321 20.27 -10.15 14.15
CA SER A 321 20.55 -11.60 14.01
C SER A 321 19.44 -12.51 14.53
N SER A 322 18.18 -12.02 14.58
CA SER A 322 17.00 -12.79 14.95
C SER A 322 16.22 -13.31 13.74
N MET A 323 16.65 -12.97 12.52
CA MET A 323 16.12 -13.43 11.24
C MET A 323 17.28 -13.56 10.25
N THR A 324 17.25 -14.58 9.42
CA THR A 324 18.21 -14.74 8.32
C THR A 324 17.81 -13.91 7.11
N VAL A 325 18.74 -13.65 6.19
CA VAL A 325 18.46 -12.96 4.93
C VAL A 325 17.49 -13.78 4.05
N ASP A 326 17.60 -15.11 4.07
CA ASP A 326 16.72 -15.98 3.29
C ASP A 326 15.29 -15.93 3.83
N GLU A 327 15.09 -15.95 5.16
CA GLU A 327 13.77 -15.78 5.78
C GLU A 327 13.17 -14.40 5.48
N PHE A 328 13.97 -13.33 5.55
CA PHE A 328 13.58 -11.97 5.19
C PHE A 328 13.07 -11.90 3.73
N ASN A 329 13.85 -12.41 2.79
CA ASN A 329 13.46 -12.44 1.38
C ASN A 329 12.20 -13.27 1.13
N ALA A 330 12.11 -14.46 1.73
CA ALA A 330 10.96 -15.36 1.58
C ALA A 330 9.67 -14.72 2.13
N GLU A 331 9.75 -14.08 3.29
CA GLU A 331 8.60 -13.45 3.93
C GLU A 331 8.05 -12.27 3.10
N LEU A 332 8.94 -11.37 2.65
CA LEU A 332 8.52 -10.22 1.85
C LEU A 332 8.05 -10.63 0.45
N TYR A 333 8.69 -11.62 -0.17
CA TYR A 333 8.23 -12.15 -1.44
C TYR A 333 6.83 -12.78 -1.33
N LYS A 334 6.58 -13.56 -0.27
CA LYS A 334 5.24 -14.10 0.04
C LYS A 334 4.23 -12.97 0.25
N SER A 335 4.58 -11.97 1.06
CA SER A 335 3.74 -10.80 1.35
C SER A 335 3.33 -10.04 0.09
N ALA A 336 4.26 -9.83 -0.85
CA ALA A 336 3.97 -9.18 -2.12
C ALA A 336 2.93 -9.96 -2.96
N HIS A 337 2.99 -11.28 -2.95
CA HIS A 337 2.00 -12.13 -3.61
C HIS A 337 0.64 -12.14 -2.90
N GLU A 338 0.61 -12.08 -1.56
CA GLU A 338 -0.64 -11.95 -0.79
C GLU A 338 -1.36 -10.64 -1.13
N ILE A 339 -0.63 -9.52 -1.09
CA ILE A 339 -1.16 -8.20 -1.48
C ILE A 339 -1.72 -8.26 -2.90
N ARG A 340 -0.95 -8.78 -3.84
CA ARG A 340 -1.37 -8.91 -5.23
C ARG A 340 -2.67 -9.72 -5.35
N THR A 341 -2.79 -10.84 -4.65
CA THR A 341 -3.99 -11.68 -4.70
C THR A 341 -5.22 -10.94 -4.17
N PHE A 342 -5.09 -10.23 -3.05
CA PHE A 342 -6.19 -9.43 -2.50
C PHE A 342 -6.62 -8.31 -3.45
N LEU A 343 -5.67 -7.55 -4.01
CA LEU A 343 -5.99 -6.47 -4.94
C LEU A 343 -6.67 -6.98 -6.21
N LYS A 344 -6.29 -8.14 -6.68
CA LYS A 344 -6.90 -8.77 -7.85
C LYS A 344 -8.37 -9.17 -7.66
N LEU A 345 -8.85 -9.36 -6.45
CA LEU A 345 -10.27 -9.58 -6.19
C LEU A 345 -11.16 -8.46 -6.75
N HIS A 346 -10.70 -7.22 -6.67
CA HIS A 346 -11.48 -6.06 -7.13
C HIS A 346 -11.77 -6.05 -8.63
N TYR A 347 -11.04 -6.87 -9.40
CA TYR A 347 -11.17 -6.95 -10.87
C TYR A 347 -12.02 -8.11 -11.37
N ILE A 348 -12.50 -9.00 -10.48
CA ILE A 348 -13.10 -10.28 -10.86
C ILE A 348 -14.35 -10.11 -11.72
N ASP A 349 -15.24 -9.21 -11.36
CA ASP A 349 -16.51 -9.03 -12.07
C ASP A 349 -17.05 -7.61 -11.88
N ASN A 350 -16.75 -6.71 -12.80
CA ASN A 350 -17.35 -5.39 -12.81
C ASN A 350 -18.62 -5.41 -13.68
N PRO A 351 -19.84 -5.43 -13.10
CA PRO A 351 -21.07 -5.48 -13.85
C PRO A 351 -21.41 -4.17 -14.58
N ASN A 352 -20.69 -3.09 -14.28
CA ASN A 352 -20.95 -1.75 -14.84
C ASN A 352 -20.09 -1.46 -16.08
N SER A 353 -19.19 -2.36 -16.48
CA SER A 353 -18.34 -2.18 -17.65
C SER A 353 -18.29 -3.45 -18.51
N ASN A 354 -18.55 -3.27 -19.82
CA ASN A 354 -18.42 -4.31 -20.84
C ASN A 354 -17.17 -4.09 -21.70
N THR A 355 -16.22 -3.28 -21.27
CA THR A 355 -14.98 -3.05 -22.00
C THR A 355 -14.13 -4.31 -22.06
N GLU A 356 -13.24 -4.37 -23.03
CA GLU A 356 -12.28 -5.46 -23.18
C GLU A 356 -11.37 -5.57 -21.95
N PHE A 357 -10.99 -4.45 -21.33
CA PHE A 357 -10.22 -4.42 -20.10
C PHE A 357 -10.88 -5.27 -18.99
N TRP A 358 -12.12 -4.97 -18.59
CA TRP A 358 -12.80 -5.70 -17.51
C TRP A 358 -13.10 -7.15 -17.88
N THR A 359 -13.44 -7.41 -19.15
CA THR A 359 -13.67 -8.78 -19.66
C THR A 359 -12.40 -9.63 -19.56
N ASN A 360 -11.25 -9.06 -19.93
CA ASN A 360 -9.98 -9.76 -19.86
C ASN A 360 -9.49 -9.94 -18.40
N GLN A 361 -9.75 -8.98 -17.51
CA GLN A 361 -9.48 -9.16 -16.09
C GLN A 361 -10.25 -10.35 -15.50
N LYS A 362 -11.53 -10.47 -15.80
CA LYS A 362 -12.37 -11.60 -15.39
C LYS A 362 -11.87 -12.95 -15.92
N ASN A 363 -11.35 -12.98 -17.14
CA ASN A 363 -10.89 -14.20 -17.82
C ASN A 363 -9.39 -14.48 -17.60
N ALA A 364 -8.69 -13.63 -16.87
CA ALA A 364 -7.24 -13.76 -16.70
C ALA A 364 -6.85 -15.05 -15.95
N LYS A 365 -5.91 -15.80 -16.52
CA LYS A 365 -5.44 -17.08 -15.97
C LYS A 365 -4.53 -16.97 -14.74
N TRP A 366 -4.33 -15.78 -14.21
CA TRP A 366 -3.48 -15.51 -13.04
C TRP A 366 -4.17 -15.85 -11.71
N PHE A 367 -5.41 -16.30 -11.73
CA PHE A 367 -6.14 -16.74 -10.55
C PHE A 367 -5.39 -17.93 -9.91
N ASP A 368 -4.81 -17.65 -8.77
CA ASP A 368 -4.08 -18.64 -8.00
C ASP A 368 -5.01 -19.57 -7.19
N LYS A 369 -4.41 -20.41 -6.38
CA LYS A 369 -5.13 -21.32 -5.50
C LYS A 369 -6.07 -20.59 -4.54
N THR A 370 -5.73 -19.36 -4.14
CA THR A 370 -6.54 -18.55 -3.22
C THR A 370 -7.84 -18.13 -3.86
N TYR A 371 -7.78 -17.61 -5.10
CA TYR A 371 -8.98 -17.32 -5.87
C TYR A 371 -9.88 -18.56 -6.01
N GLN A 372 -9.29 -19.70 -6.39
CA GLN A 372 -10.02 -20.95 -6.52
C GLN A 372 -10.75 -21.30 -5.23
N LYS A 373 -10.06 -21.24 -4.10
CA LYS A 373 -10.63 -21.53 -2.79
C LYS A 373 -11.74 -20.56 -2.38
N LEU A 374 -11.46 -19.27 -2.44
CA LEU A 374 -12.38 -18.25 -1.93
C LEU A 374 -13.58 -18.03 -2.85
N ILE A 375 -13.36 -17.92 -4.16
CA ILE A 375 -14.39 -17.48 -5.10
C ILE A 375 -15.12 -18.66 -5.73
N VAL A 376 -14.39 -19.69 -6.14
CA VAL A 376 -15.00 -20.83 -6.81
C VAL A 376 -15.54 -21.85 -5.80
N GLU A 377 -14.81 -22.13 -4.73
CA GLU A 377 -15.18 -23.12 -3.71
C GLU A 377 -15.92 -22.48 -2.52
N ASN A 378 -15.84 -21.16 -2.33
CA ASN A 378 -16.33 -20.42 -1.14
C ASN A 378 -15.76 -20.98 0.18
N ASP A 379 -14.49 -21.38 0.16
CA ASP A 379 -13.79 -21.93 1.30
C ASP A 379 -13.11 -20.78 2.08
N PHE A 380 -13.86 -20.10 2.93
CA PHE A 380 -13.34 -19.00 3.76
C PHE A 380 -12.49 -19.47 4.93
N ASP A 381 -12.60 -20.75 5.32
CA ASP A 381 -11.67 -21.35 6.28
C ASP A 381 -10.24 -21.38 5.73
N TYR A 382 -10.10 -21.35 4.41
CA TYR A 382 -8.79 -21.23 3.77
C TYR A 382 -8.04 -19.95 4.18
N ILE A 383 -8.71 -18.81 4.37
CA ILE A 383 -8.10 -17.59 4.88
C ILE A 383 -7.56 -17.82 6.30
N LYS A 384 -8.40 -18.38 7.19
CA LYS A 384 -8.03 -18.69 8.58
C LYS A 384 -6.85 -19.64 8.67
N GLN A 385 -6.81 -20.68 7.82
CA GLN A 385 -5.79 -21.73 7.85
C GLN A 385 -4.44 -21.29 7.28
N ASN A 386 -4.41 -20.32 6.36
CA ASN A 386 -3.18 -19.91 5.66
C ASN A 386 -2.45 -18.74 6.31
N ASN A 387 -2.87 -18.30 7.49
CA ASN A 387 -2.17 -17.27 8.26
C ASN A 387 -1.84 -16.03 7.41
N TRP A 388 -2.87 -15.46 6.75
CA TRP A 388 -2.71 -14.26 5.96
C TRP A 388 -2.28 -13.10 6.85
N GLN A 389 -1.16 -12.47 6.51
CA GLN A 389 -0.54 -11.47 7.37
C GLN A 389 -1.00 -10.05 7.05
N TRP A 390 -1.45 -9.81 5.79
CA TRP A 390 -1.75 -8.47 5.28
C TRP A 390 -3.20 -8.06 5.43
N TYR A 391 -4.10 -8.99 5.24
CA TYR A 391 -5.53 -8.73 5.34
C TYR A 391 -6.17 -9.79 6.22
N ASP A 392 -6.86 -9.37 7.24
CA ASP A 392 -7.61 -10.26 8.11
C ASP A 392 -8.86 -10.82 7.42
N VAL A 393 -9.53 -11.76 8.07
CA VAL A 393 -10.76 -12.37 7.56
C VAL A 393 -11.85 -11.31 7.33
N PHE A 394 -11.96 -10.32 8.21
CA PHE A 394 -12.95 -9.24 8.08
C PHE A 394 -12.75 -8.44 6.78
N SER A 395 -11.50 -8.07 6.46
CA SER A 395 -11.14 -7.40 5.21
C SER A 395 -11.56 -8.19 3.97
N TRP A 396 -11.24 -9.47 3.93
CA TRP A 396 -11.66 -10.35 2.83
C TRP A 396 -13.18 -10.41 2.70
N LEU A 397 -13.91 -10.56 3.82
CA LEU A 397 -15.37 -10.65 3.82
C LEU A 397 -16.04 -9.35 3.38
N CYS A 398 -15.50 -8.18 3.75
CA CYS A 398 -16.00 -6.88 3.27
C CYS A 398 -15.91 -6.79 1.74
N ILE A 399 -14.77 -7.18 1.15
CA ILE A 399 -14.57 -7.11 -0.29
C ILE A 399 -15.45 -8.13 -1.03
N VAL A 400 -15.44 -9.41 -0.64
CA VAL A 400 -16.24 -10.43 -1.34
C VAL A 400 -17.74 -10.15 -1.24
N GLN A 401 -18.21 -9.64 -0.10
CA GLN A 401 -19.61 -9.24 0.05
C GLN A 401 -19.92 -8.00 -0.81
N GLY A 402 -19.03 -7.03 -0.83
CA GLY A 402 -19.14 -5.84 -1.67
C GLY A 402 -19.23 -6.17 -3.16
N LEU A 403 -18.49 -7.17 -3.60
CA LEU A 403 -18.53 -7.70 -4.98
C LEU A 403 -19.75 -8.59 -5.27
N ASP A 404 -20.69 -8.70 -4.34
CA ASP A 404 -21.92 -9.53 -4.46
C ASP A 404 -21.62 -11.04 -4.61
N ILE A 405 -20.46 -11.50 -4.17
CA ILE A 405 -20.11 -12.93 -4.14
C ILE A 405 -20.90 -13.57 -2.99
N LYS A 406 -21.66 -14.61 -3.30
CA LYS A 406 -22.58 -15.24 -2.35
C LYS A 406 -21.93 -16.44 -1.65
N PRO A 407 -22.19 -16.61 -0.34
CA PRO A 407 -21.76 -17.81 0.37
C PRO A 407 -22.51 -19.04 -0.13
N LYS A 408 -21.87 -20.21 -0.09
CA LYS A 408 -22.49 -21.50 -0.46
C LYS A 408 -23.32 -22.10 0.66
N HIS A 409 -22.97 -21.82 1.89
CA HIS A 409 -23.58 -22.40 3.08
C HIS A 409 -23.86 -21.31 4.11
N SER A 410 -24.92 -21.47 4.88
CA SER A 410 -25.20 -20.65 6.07
C SER A 410 -24.75 -21.38 7.33
N ILE A 411 -24.43 -20.62 8.37
CA ILE A 411 -24.12 -21.14 9.72
C ILE A 411 -25.31 -20.86 10.62
N ASP A 412 -26.00 -21.91 11.02
CA ASP A 412 -27.10 -21.78 11.99
C ASP A 412 -26.55 -21.81 13.43
N ASP A 413 -26.28 -20.64 13.98
CA ASP A 413 -25.77 -20.43 15.33
C ASP A 413 -26.48 -19.23 16.00
N PRO A 414 -27.49 -19.49 16.87
CA PRO A 414 -28.21 -18.43 17.57
C PRO A 414 -27.34 -17.55 18.48
N ALA A 415 -26.21 -18.07 18.99
CA ALA A 415 -25.30 -17.29 19.83
C ALA A 415 -24.56 -16.26 18.98
N LEU A 416 -24.12 -16.63 17.78
CA LEU A 416 -23.48 -15.70 16.85
C LEU A 416 -24.47 -14.67 16.31
N LEU A 417 -25.74 -15.05 16.07
CA LEU A 417 -26.79 -14.10 15.72
C LEU A 417 -26.98 -13.04 16.82
N ALA A 418 -27.07 -13.45 18.08
CA ALA A 418 -27.22 -12.51 19.20
C ALA A 418 -26.03 -11.54 19.32
N LYS A 419 -24.79 -12.04 19.13
CA LYS A 419 -23.59 -11.23 19.13
C LYS A 419 -23.58 -10.26 17.95
N TYR A 420 -23.93 -10.71 16.75
CA TYR A 420 -24.06 -9.86 15.57
C TYR A 420 -25.02 -8.69 15.82
N GLN A 421 -26.19 -8.95 16.40
CA GLN A 421 -27.17 -7.92 16.72
C GLN A 421 -26.65 -6.87 17.71
N LEU A 422 -25.74 -7.26 18.61
CA LEU A 422 -25.09 -6.33 19.55
C LEU A 422 -23.95 -5.51 18.91
N MET A 423 -23.24 -6.10 17.95
CA MET A 423 -22.08 -5.47 17.32
C MET A 423 -22.44 -4.56 16.12
N SER A 424 -23.59 -4.79 15.49
CA SER A 424 -24.01 -4.07 14.27
C SER A 424 -24.85 -2.80 14.55
N ILE A 425 -25.01 -2.42 15.82
CA ILE A 425 -25.69 -1.19 16.27
C ILE A 425 -24.68 -0.03 16.29
#